data_f0823f902a449e8de8fb5b82156e6cbb
#
_entry.id   f0823f902a449e8de8fb5b82156e6cbb
#
_cell.length_a   1.000
_cell.length_b   1.000
_cell.length_c   1.000
_cell.angle_alpha   90.00
_cell.angle_beta   90.00
_cell.angle_gamma   90.00
#
_symmetry.space_group_name_H-M   'P 1'
#
loop_
_entity.id
_entity.type
_entity.pdbx_description
1 polymer ?
#
loop_
_entity_poly.entity_id
_entity_poly.type
_entity_poly.pdbx_seq_one_letter_code
_entity_poly.pdbx_strand_id
1 'polypeptide(L)'
;HGIIDVKAIDADIVQTSPYKYYGPHCGAFYCKKEVGDSLKAARVMADDNTEMPFRMETGTMCMENASGAAEAVEFIADIGKRHAEMFEEETADLTGRRKDIVCGMLAMDTYEAQLADKLRNGIKDIKGLKLYGPCAGTPQTATVSFTVEGMNSNDIAKKLADRGIFVWDGEFYAIATIWE
;
A
#
# COMPACT_ATOMS: atom_id res chain seq x y z
N HIS A 1 -0.43 -2.16 1.13
CA HIS A 1 0.37 -3.05 1.81
C HIS A 1 -0.14 -3.35 3.23
N GLY A 2 0.11 -3.05 4.34
CA GLY A 2 -0.43 -3.52 5.61
C GLY A 2 -1.84 -2.98 5.94
N ILE A 3 -2.48 -3.63 6.90
CA ILE A 3 -3.77 -3.19 7.44
C ILE A 3 -3.55 -1.89 8.23
N ILE A 4 -4.30 -0.84 7.89
CA ILE A 4 -4.29 0.43 8.60
C ILE A 4 -5.61 0.55 9.38
N ASP A 5 -5.49 0.68 10.70
CA ASP A 5 -6.60 1.03 11.57
C ASP A 5 -6.35 2.43 12.14
N VAL A 6 -7.03 3.43 11.59
CA VAL A 6 -6.86 4.84 11.96
C VAL A 6 -7.21 5.14 13.41
N LYS A 7 -8.09 4.31 14.02
CA LYS A 7 -8.45 4.44 15.42
C LYS A 7 -7.37 3.87 16.33
N ALA A 8 -6.79 2.73 15.95
CA ALA A 8 -5.72 2.10 16.73
C ALA A 8 -4.42 2.91 16.73
N ILE A 9 -4.08 3.55 15.59
CA ILE A 9 -2.89 4.42 15.50
C ILE A 9 -3.16 5.84 16.01
N ASP A 10 -4.41 6.19 16.26
CA ASP A 10 -4.87 7.51 16.75
C ASP A 10 -4.36 8.69 15.90
N ALA A 11 -4.23 8.49 14.59
CA ALA A 11 -3.77 9.53 13.68
C ALA A 11 -4.87 10.58 13.44
N ASP A 12 -4.50 11.84 13.39
CA ASP A 12 -5.41 12.94 13.08
C ASP A 12 -5.77 12.98 11.60
N ILE A 13 -4.78 12.72 10.73
CA ILE A 13 -4.96 12.67 9.28
C ILE A 13 -4.16 11.48 8.74
N VAL A 14 -4.77 10.69 7.86
CA VAL A 14 -4.10 9.63 7.11
C VAL A 14 -4.43 9.78 5.63
N GLN A 15 -3.39 9.85 4.80
CA GLN A 15 -3.56 9.90 3.35
C GLN A 15 -3.28 8.54 2.72
N THR A 16 -4.05 8.20 1.70
CA THR A 16 -3.88 6.98 0.92
C THR A 16 -3.91 7.28 -0.58
N SER A 17 -3.33 6.39 -1.34
CA SER A 17 -3.34 6.45 -2.80
C SER A 17 -4.01 5.18 -3.33
N PRO A 18 -5.27 5.25 -3.76
CA PRO A 18 -6.02 4.08 -4.23
C PRO A 18 -5.32 3.23 -5.28
N TYR A 19 -4.52 3.81 -6.16
CA TYR A 19 -3.74 3.03 -7.14
C TYR A 19 -2.75 2.03 -6.52
N LYS A 20 -2.40 2.19 -5.22
CA LYS A 20 -1.55 1.25 -4.49
C LYS A 20 -2.31 0.06 -3.88
N TYR A 21 -3.64 0.09 -3.97
CA TYR A 21 -4.53 -1.00 -3.59
C TYR A 21 -5.62 -1.24 -4.64
N TYR A 22 -5.17 -1.38 -5.91
CA TYR A 22 -5.97 -1.77 -7.08
C TYR A 22 -6.96 -0.71 -7.60
N GLY A 23 -6.95 0.50 -7.07
CA GLY A 23 -7.82 1.59 -7.47
C GLY A 23 -7.20 2.55 -8.49
N PRO A 24 -7.90 3.62 -8.84
CA PRO A 24 -7.44 4.63 -9.78
C PRO A 24 -6.43 5.60 -9.17
N HIS A 25 -5.84 6.44 -10.03
CA HIS A 25 -4.94 7.54 -9.62
C HIS A 25 -5.74 8.69 -9.02
N CYS A 26 -6.03 8.58 -7.74
CA CYS A 26 -6.59 9.66 -6.93
C CYS A 26 -6.00 9.62 -5.53
N GLY A 27 -6.21 10.66 -4.76
CA GLY A 27 -5.94 10.72 -3.34
C GLY A 27 -7.22 10.48 -2.54
N ALA A 28 -7.11 9.77 -1.43
CA ALA A 28 -8.15 9.71 -0.42
C ALA A 28 -7.51 9.96 0.95
N PHE A 29 -8.17 10.72 1.81
CA PHE A 29 -7.67 10.96 3.15
C PHE A 29 -8.77 10.78 4.21
N TYR A 30 -8.34 10.27 5.32
CA TYR A 30 -9.09 10.27 6.56
C TYR A 30 -8.68 11.50 7.37
N CYS A 31 -9.66 12.14 8.01
CA CYS A 31 -9.42 13.22 8.98
C CYS A 31 -10.38 13.05 10.15
N LYS A 32 -9.87 13.17 11.38
CA LYS A 32 -10.74 13.27 12.55
C LYS A 32 -11.66 14.48 12.38
N LYS A 33 -12.94 14.33 12.75
CA LYS A 33 -13.93 15.39 12.53
C LYS A 33 -13.56 16.70 13.25
N GLU A 34 -13.15 16.63 14.50
CA GLU A 34 -12.73 17.78 15.29
C GLU A 34 -11.53 18.51 14.72
N VAL A 35 -10.59 17.77 14.11
CA VAL A 35 -9.44 18.33 13.41
C VAL A 35 -9.90 19.03 12.13
N GLY A 36 -10.67 18.34 11.30
CA GLY A 36 -11.21 18.89 10.06
C GLY A 36 -12.04 20.16 10.28
N ASP A 37 -12.88 20.17 11.29
CA ASP A 37 -13.71 21.33 11.64
C ASP A 37 -12.87 22.55 12.08
N SER A 38 -11.68 22.32 12.63
CA SER A 38 -10.73 23.38 13.05
C SER A 38 -9.92 23.95 11.90
N LEU A 39 -9.78 23.22 10.79
CA LEU A 39 -8.94 23.63 9.66
C LEU A 39 -9.63 24.73 8.84
N LYS A 40 -8.83 25.67 8.38
CA LYS A 40 -9.26 26.71 7.44
C LYS A 40 -8.99 26.24 6.01
N ALA A 41 -10.04 25.80 5.32
CA ALA A 41 -9.93 25.41 3.92
C ALA A 41 -9.73 26.64 3.02
N ALA A 42 -8.87 26.50 1.99
CA ALA A 42 -8.82 27.44 0.88
C ALA A 42 -10.01 27.16 -0.04
N ARG A 43 -10.93 28.11 -0.16
CA ARG A 43 -12.22 27.89 -0.83
C ARG A 43 -12.45 28.95 -1.90
N VAL A 44 -13.18 28.56 -2.94
CA VAL A 44 -13.69 29.52 -3.94
C VAL A 44 -14.91 30.25 -3.38
N MET A 45 -15.16 31.47 -3.86
CA MET A 45 -16.25 32.32 -3.33
C MET A 45 -17.65 31.70 -3.50
N ALA A 46 -17.83 30.87 -4.52
CA ALA A 46 -19.13 30.24 -4.81
C ALA A 46 -19.41 28.98 -4.00
N ASP A 47 -18.42 28.48 -3.24
CA ASP A 47 -18.58 27.29 -2.43
C ASP A 47 -18.95 27.66 -1.00
N ASP A 48 -20.16 27.30 -0.59
CA ASP A 48 -20.74 27.56 0.73
C ASP A 48 -20.70 26.33 1.69
N ASN A 49 -20.17 25.19 1.22
CA ASN A 49 -20.04 23.99 2.04
C ASN A 49 -19.12 24.26 3.24
N THR A 50 -19.64 24.07 4.43
CA THR A 50 -18.91 24.30 5.69
C THR A 50 -18.59 23.02 6.44
N GLU A 51 -19.20 21.89 6.04
CA GLU A 51 -19.10 20.61 6.73
C GLU A 51 -18.05 19.69 6.08
N MET A 52 -17.37 18.91 6.91
CA MET A 52 -16.51 17.83 6.44
C MET A 52 -17.35 16.66 5.86
N PRO A 53 -16.94 16.01 4.78
CA PRO A 53 -15.68 16.20 4.03
C PRO A 53 -15.73 17.32 2.99
N PHE A 54 -16.90 17.79 2.58
CA PHE A 54 -17.11 18.73 1.47
C PHE A 54 -16.37 20.05 1.64
N ARG A 55 -16.16 20.47 2.87
CA ARG A 55 -15.37 21.65 3.20
C ARG A 55 -13.96 21.65 2.57
N MET A 56 -13.37 20.47 2.39
CA MET A 56 -12.02 20.29 1.82
C MET A 56 -12.06 19.95 0.32
N GLU A 57 -13.24 19.71 -0.23
CA GLU A 57 -13.46 19.35 -1.64
C GLU A 57 -14.09 20.51 -2.38
N THR A 58 -13.26 21.49 -2.77
CA THR A 58 -13.72 22.80 -3.29
C THR A 58 -14.06 22.80 -4.78
N GLY A 59 -13.94 21.68 -5.48
CA GLY A 59 -14.27 21.55 -6.90
C GLY A 59 -15.15 20.33 -7.16
N THR A 60 -15.59 20.18 -8.42
CA THR A 60 -16.34 18.99 -8.82
C THR A 60 -15.51 17.74 -8.62
N MET A 61 -16.02 16.80 -7.82
CA MET A 61 -15.35 15.53 -7.57
C MET A 61 -15.30 14.67 -8.85
N CYS A 62 -14.20 13.98 -9.06
CA CYS A 62 -14.08 12.97 -10.09
C CYS A 62 -14.84 11.70 -9.67
N MET A 63 -16.08 11.58 -10.11
CA MET A 63 -16.97 10.47 -9.74
C MET A 63 -16.44 9.12 -10.21
N GLU A 64 -15.78 9.08 -11.35
CA GLU A 64 -15.16 7.88 -11.92
C GLU A 64 -14.06 7.34 -10.98
N ASN A 65 -13.22 8.23 -10.47
CA ASN A 65 -12.16 7.84 -9.54
C ASN A 65 -12.73 7.43 -8.17
N ALA A 66 -13.78 8.11 -7.70
CA ALA A 66 -14.44 7.74 -6.44
C ALA A 66 -15.07 6.34 -6.54
N SER A 67 -15.79 6.06 -7.64
CA SER A 67 -16.34 4.74 -7.93
C SER A 67 -15.27 3.66 -8.04
N GLY A 68 -14.20 3.93 -8.79
CA GLY A 68 -13.09 2.98 -8.94
C GLY A 68 -12.36 2.70 -7.62
N ALA A 69 -12.22 3.71 -6.75
CA ALA A 69 -11.65 3.51 -5.42
C ALA A 69 -12.57 2.66 -4.52
N ALA A 70 -13.89 2.85 -4.60
CA ALA A 70 -14.86 2.03 -3.89
C ALA A 70 -14.80 0.57 -4.35
N GLU A 71 -14.79 0.32 -5.66
CA GLU A 71 -14.68 -1.03 -6.23
C GLU A 71 -13.37 -1.73 -5.87
N ALA A 72 -12.26 -1.00 -5.75
CA ALA A 72 -11.01 -1.57 -5.27
C ALA A 72 -11.13 -2.13 -3.84
N VAL A 73 -11.89 -1.47 -2.97
CA VAL A 73 -12.16 -1.96 -1.62
C VAL A 73 -13.09 -3.18 -1.64
N GLU A 74 -14.10 -3.19 -2.51
CA GLU A 74 -14.97 -4.37 -2.69
C GLU A 74 -14.20 -5.57 -3.24
N PHE A 75 -13.28 -5.35 -4.18
CA PHE A 75 -12.39 -6.40 -4.68
C PHE A 75 -11.57 -7.05 -3.54
N ILE A 76 -11.00 -6.24 -2.64
CA ILE A 76 -10.29 -6.75 -1.47
C ILE A 76 -11.24 -7.53 -0.54
N ALA A 77 -12.44 -7.01 -0.30
CA ALA A 77 -13.44 -7.68 0.53
C ALA A 77 -13.87 -9.02 -0.09
N ASP A 78 -14.00 -9.12 -1.40
CA ASP A 78 -14.35 -10.36 -2.08
C ASP A 78 -13.25 -11.42 -2.02
N ILE A 79 -11.98 -11.02 -2.06
CA ILE A 79 -10.87 -11.92 -1.74
C ILE A 79 -11.03 -12.45 -0.31
N GLY A 80 -11.34 -11.56 0.65
CA GLY A 80 -11.52 -11.93 2.04
C GLY A 80 -12.66 -12.92 2.28
N LYS A 81 -13.80 -12.74 1.64
CA LYS A 81 -14.92 -13.70 1.71
C LYS A 81 -14.51 -15.09 1.27
N ARG A 82 -13.67 -15.20 0.23
CA ARG A 82 -13.19 -16.49 -0.31
C ARG A 82 -12.17 -17.18 0.60
N HIS A 83 -11.50 -16.43 1.46
CA HIS A 83 -10.42 -16.92 2.33
C HIS A 83 -10.73 -16.76 3.83
N ALA A 84 -11.98 -16.46 4.19
CA ALA A 84 -12.38 -16.14 5.57
C ALA A 84 -12.06 -17.26 6.58
N GLU A 85 -12.19 -18.52 6.18
CA GLU A 85 -11.90 -19.70 7.00
C GLU A 85 -10.42 -19.78 7.42
N MET A 86 -9.52 -19.16 6.67
CA MET A 86 -8.07 -19.17 6.97
C MET A 86 -7.69 -18.22 8.10
N PHE A 87 -8.56 -17.26 8.43
CA PHE A 87 -8.26 -16.15 9.35
C PHE A 87 -9.34 -15.94 10.41
N GLU A 88 -10.00 -17.03 10.83
CA GLU A 88 -11.06 -16.97 11.83
C GLU A 88 -10.58 -16.45 13.18
N GLU A 89 -9.37 -16.85 13.61
CA GLU A 89 -8.79 -16.43 14.88
C GLU A 89 -8.40 -14.95 14.85
N GLU A 90 -7.71 -14.49 13.78
CA GLU A 90 -7.23 -13.11 13.62
C GLU A 90 -8.37 -12.11 13.43
N THR A 91 -9.54 -12.59 13.04
CA THR A 91 -10.71 -11.75 12.76
C THR A 91 -11.92 -12.05 13.64
N ALA A 92 -11.72 -12.76 14.77
CA ALA A 92 -12.78 -13.18 15.67
C ALA A 92 -13.64 -12.02 16.20
N ASP A 93 -13.01 -10.88 16.47
CA ASP A 93 -13.66 -9.68 16.99
C ASP A 93 -14.25 -8.78 15.87
N LEU A 94 -14.12 -9.18 14.60
CA LEU A 94 -14.58 -8.40 13.46
C LEU A 94 -15.84 -9.01 12.84
N THR A 95 -16.70 -8.14 12.29
CA THR A 95 -17.93 -8.56 11.63
C THR A 95 -18.16 -7.79 10.33
N GLY A 96 -19.00 -8.36 9.46
CA GLY A 96 -19.45 -7.73 8.22
C GLY A 96 -18.29 -7.30 7.31
N ARG A 97 -18.48 -6.20 6.59
CA ARG A 97 -17.52 -5.71 5.59
C ARG A 97 -16.10 -5.49 6.14
N ARG A 98 -15.97 -5.06 7.42
CA ARG A 98 -14.64 -4.88 8.03
C ARG A 98 -13.89 -6.21 8.15
N LYS A 99 -14.59 -7.28 8.54
CA LYS A 99 -14.03 -8.64 8.57
C LYS A 99 -13.55 -9.05 7.19
N ASP A 100 -14.41 -8.88 6.17
CA ASP A 100 -14.07 -9.27 4.79
C ASP A 100 -12.82 -8.53 4.29
N ILE A 101 -12.72 -7.22 4.50
CA ILE A 101 -11.56 -6.43 4.10
C ILE A 101 -10.28 -6.92 4.81
N VAL A 102 -10.35 -7.16 6.12
CA VAL A 102 -9.18 -7.62 6.90
C VAL A 102 -8.74 -9.00 6.45
N CYS A 103 -9.68 -9.94 6.27
CA CYS A 103 -9.37 -11.26 5.70
C CYS A 103 -8.72 -11.16 4.32
N GLY A 104 -9.20 -10.26 3.45
CA GLY A 104 -8.63 -10.03 2.13
C GLY A 104 -7.19 -9.51 2.19
N MET A 105 -6.94 -8.56 3.07
CA MET A 105 -5.59 -8.04 3.30
C MET A 105 -4.64 -9.10 3.83
N LEU A 106 -5.08 -9.92 4.80
CA LEU A 106 -4.28 -11.02 5.37
C LEU A 106 -3.99 -12.10 4.32
N ALA A 107 -4.97 -12.45 3.47
CA ALA A 107 -4.78 -13.43 2.41
C ALA A 107 -3.74 -12.96 1.38
N MET A 108 -3.82 -11.71 0.95
CA MET A 108 -2.83 -11.12 0.03
C MET A 108 -1.45 -11.07 0.66
N ASP A 109 -1.33 -10.58 1.90
CA ASP A 109 -0.05 -10.46 2.61
C ASP A 109 0.61 -11.84 2.79
N THR A 110 -0.16 -12.85 3.17
CA THR A 110 0.31 -14.24 3.30
C THR A 110 0.85 -14.78 1.97
N TYR A 111 0.12 -14.56 0.88
CA TYR A 111 0.53 -15.02 -0.45
C TYR A 111 1.79 -14.29 -0.94
N GLU A 112 1.82 -12.97 -0.80
CA GLU A 112 2.97 -12.15 -1.19
C GLU A 112 4.22 -12.50 -0.38
N ALA A 113 4.09 -12.75 0.93
CA ALA A 113 5.20 -13.20 1.78
C ALA A 113 5.80 -14.51 1.30
N GLN A 114 4.97 -15.50 0.91
CA GLN A 114 5.44 -16.77 0.34
C GLN A 114 6.22 -16.56 -0.95
N LEU A 115 5.76 -15.68 -1.83
CA LEU A 115 6.46 -15.36 -3.07
C LEU A 115 7.81 -14.65 -2.80
N ALA A 116 7.83 -13.70 -1.89
CA ALA A 116 9.04 -12.99 -1.50
C ALA A 116 10.09 -13.93 -0.89
N ASP A 117 9.66 -14.84 -0.02
CA ASP A 117 10.53 -15.84 0.59
C ASP A 117 11.08 -16.82 -0.45
N LYS A 118 10.24 -17.25 -1.39
CA LYS A 118 10.69 -18.09 -2.52
C LYS A 118 11.76 -17.38 -3.35
N LEU A 119 11.56 -16.09 -3.65
CA LEU A 119 12.54 -15.29 -4.38
C LEU A 119 13.84 -15.13 -3.58
N ARG A 120 13.76 -14.68 -2.32
CA ARG A 120 14.93 -14.51 -1.44
C ARG A 120 15.74 -15.79 -1.33
N ASN A 121 15.07 -16.91 -1.08
CA ASN A 121 15.72 -18.22 -0.97
C ASN A 121 16.34 -18.66 -2.31
N GLY A 122 15.74 -18.32 -3.44
CA GLY A 122 16.25 -18.66 -4.77
C GLY A 122 17.50 -17.87 -5.17
N ILE A 123 17.69 -16.66 -4.64
CA ILE A 123 18.78 -15.78 -5.07
C ILE A 123 19.88 -15.57 -4.01
N LYS A 124 19.66 -15.91 -2.74
CA LYS A 124 20.58 -15.62 -1.62
C LYS A 124 21.99 -16.19 -1.81
N ASP A 125 22.10 -17.32 -2.49
CA ASP A 125 23.36 -18.04 -2.68
C ASP A 125 24.07 -17.69 -4.01
N ILE A 126 23.56 -16.71 -4.76
CA ILE A 126 24.21 -16.20 -5.98
C ILE A 126 25.48 -15.46 -5.58
N LYS A 127 26.61 -15.88 -6.13
CA LYS A 127 27.92 -15.27 -5.84
C LYS A 127 27.93 -13.78 -6.17
N GLY A 128 28.34 -12.96 -5.21
CA GLY A 128 28.38 -11.50 -5.33
C GLY A 128 27.05 -10.80 -5.12
N LEU A 129 25.95 -11.53 -4.92
CA LEU A 129 24.65 -10.94 -4.59
C LEU A 129 24.57 -10.65 -3.09
N LYS A 130 24.09 -9.46 -2.75
CA LYS A 130 23.80 -9.05 -1.37
C LYS A 130 22.33 -8.64 -1.26
N LEU A 131 21.60 -9.33 -0.39
CA LEU A 131 20.22 -8.97 -0.02
C LEU A 131 20.20 -7.88 1.05
N TYR A 132 19.20 -7.02 0.97
CA TYR A 132 18.91 -5.97 1.95
C TYR A 132 17.49 -6.14 2.51
N GLY A 133 17.27 -5.63 3.71
CA GLY A 133 15.98 -5.65 4.38
C GLY A 133 16.05 -6.32 5.75
N PRO A 134 14.92 -6.42 6.44
CA PRO A 134 14.81 -7.08 7.73
C PRO A 134 15.20 -8.56 7.67
N CYS A 135 15.57 -9.11 8.83
CA CYS A 135 15.85 -10.55 8.96
C CYS A 135 14.60 -11.38 8.66
N ALA A 136 14.81 -12.64 8.25
CA ALA A 136 13.73 -13.60 8.05
C ALA A 136 12.86 -13.73 9.33
N GLY A 137 11.54 -13.79 9.15
CA GLY A 137 10.57 -13.85 10.24
C GLY A 137 10.17 -12.49 10.83
N THR A 138 10.77 -11.38 10.39
CA THR A 138 10.33 -10.03 10.75
C THR A 138 9.19 -9.61 9.83
N PRO A 139 8.08 -9.03 10.35
CA PRO A 139 7.02 -8.49 9.50
C PRO A 139 7.57 -7.44 8.52
N GLN A 140 7.32 -7.65 7.25
CA GLN A 140 7.85 -6.79 6.17
C GLN A 140 6.97 -6.93 4.92
N THR A 141 7.04 -5.94 4.04
CA THR A 141 6.40 -6.03 2.74
C THR A 141 7.12 -7.06 1.85
N ALA A 142 6.46 -7.52 0.78
CA ALA A 142 7.02 -8.47 -0.17
C ALA A 142 8.18 -7.90 -1.04
N THR A 143 8.67 -6.72 -0.70
CA THR A 143 9.81 -6.10 -1.40
C THR A 143 11.10 -6.89 -1.17
N VAL A 144 11.79 -7.21 -2.26
CA VAL A 144 13.11 -7.87 -2.22
C VAL A 144 14.14 -6.96 -2.86
N SER A 145 15.02 -6.40 -2.05
CA SER A 145 16.08 -5.48 -2.49
C SER A 145 17.43 -6.18 -2.49
N PHE A 146 18.21 -5.98 -3.55
CA PHE A 146 19.53 -6.59 -3.67
C PHE A 146 20.48 -5.75 -4.53
N THR A 147 21.78 -6.01 -4.35
CA THR A 147 22.85 -5.54 -5.24
C THR A 147 23.67 -6.73 -5.71
N VAL A 148 24.41 -6.55 -6.78
CA VAL A 148 25.39 -7.54 -7.26
C VAL A 148 26.76 -6.87 -7.40
N GLU A 149 27.78 -7.45 -6.80
CA GLU A 149 29.15 -6.93 -6.80
C GLU A 149 29.65 -6.69 -8.23
N GLY A 150 30.20 -5.51 -8.48
CA GLY A 150 30.74 -5.12 -9.77
C GLY A 150 29.68 -4.83 -10.86
N MET A 151 28.39 -4.78 -10.52
CA MET A 151 27.32 -4.46 -11.47
C MET A 151 26.51 -3.25 -11.01
N ASN A 152 26.24 -2.35 -11.94
CA ASN A 152 25.32 -1.24 -11.72
C ASN A 152 23.87 -1.74 -11.71
N SER A 153 23.02 -1.19 -10.85
CA SER A 153 21.61 -1.59 -10.72
C SER A 153 20.80 -1.42 -12.01
N ASN A 154 21.06 -0.37 -12.78
CA ASN A 154 20.41 -0.15 -14.08
C ASN A 154 20.80 -1.22 -15.11
N ASP A 155 22.05 -1.69 -15.12
CA ASP A 155 22.49 -2.77 -16.01
C ASP A 155 21.86 -4.11 -15.61
N ILE A 156 21.68 -4.35 -14.31
CA ILE A 156 20.94 -5.53 -13.81
C ILE A 156 19.50 -5.47 -14.30
N ALA A 157 18.82 -4.33 -14.11
CA ALA A 157 17.44 -4.16 -14.53
C ALA A 157 17.26 -4.38 -16.03
N LYS A 158 18.14 -3.83 -16.89
CA LYS A 158 18.11 -4.05 -18.34
C LYS A 158 18.27 -5.53 -18.70
N LYS A 159 19.27 -6.22 -18.12
CA LYS A 159 19.52 -7.65 -18.40
C LYS A 159 18.36 -8.55 -17.96
N LEU A 160 17.66 -8.19 -16.88
CA LEU A 160 16.46 -8.89 -16.43
C LEU A 160 15.27 -8.60 -17.37
N ALA A 161 15.10 -7.34 -17.79
CA ALA A 161 14.06 -6.94 -18.74
C ALA A 161 14.19 -7.65 -20.08
N ASP A 162 15.41 -7.86 -20.59
CA ASP A 162 15.68 -8.65 -21.80
C ASP A 162 15.18 -10.11 -21.69
N ARG A 163 14.92 -10.57 -20.48
CA ARG A 163 14.36 -11.90 -20.16
C ARG A 163 12.91 -11.88 -19.69
N GLY A 164 12.24 -10.72 -19.82
CA GLY A 164 10.86 -10.54 -19.40
C GLY A 164 10.67 -10.43 -17.88
N ILE A 165 11.75 -10.15 -17.11
CA ILE A 165 11.71 -9.96 -15.67
C ILE A 165 11.87 -8.46 -15.40
N PHE A 166 10.80 -7.83 -14.92
CA PHE A 166 10.78 -6.40 -14.66
C PHE A 166 11.05 -6.11 -13.20
N VAL A 167 12.08 -5.31 -12.95
CA VAL A 167 12.49 -4.84 -11.64
C VAL A 167 12.64 -3.34 -11.67
N TRP A 168 12.62 -2.71 -10.51
CA TRP A 168 12.91 -1.29 -10.37
C TRP A 168 14.35 -1.11 -9.91
N ASP A 169 15.04 -0.10 -10.44
CA ASP A 169 16.39 0.30 -10.05
C ASP A 169 16.44 1.74 -9.56
N GLY A 170 17.49 2.10 -8.82
CA GLY A 170 17.72 3.45 -8.31
C GLY A 170 17.51 3.59 -6.79
N GLU A 171 17.38 4.83 -6.34
CA GLU A 171 17.34 5.20 -4.92
C GLU A 171 15.92 5.23 -4.31
N PHE A 172 14.87 5.06 -5.09
CA PHE A 172 13.47 5.03 -4.61
C PHE A 172 13.07 6.22 -3.74
N TYR A 173 13.55 7.43 -4.08
CA TYR A 173 13.42 8.67 -3.30
C TYR A 173 14.16 8.66 -1.95
N ALA A 174 14.96 7.64 -1.65
CA ALA A 174 15.82 7.58 -0.47
C ALA A 174 17.21 8.14 -0.77
N ILE A 175 17.30 9.26 -1.46
CA ILE A 175 18.51 9.86 -2.01
C ILE A 175 19.60 10.02 -0.92
N ALA A 176 19.27 10.61 0.22
CA ALA A 176 20.21 10.83 1.30
C ALA A 176 20.81 9.52 1.86
N THR A 177 19.99 8.45 1.94
CA THR A 177 20.44 7.16 2.48
C THR A 177 21.30 6.35 1.50
N ILE A 178 21.11 6.55 0.20
CA ILE A 178 21.82 5.78 -0.84
C ILE A 178 23.14 6.44 -1.25
N TRP A 179 23.22 7.76 -1.18
CA TRP A 179 24.40 8.53 -1.61
C TRP A 179 25.36 8.92 -0.47
N GLU A 180 25.06 8.57 0.78
CA GLU A 180 26.00 8.60 1.91
C GLU A 180 26.83 7.30 1.96
#